data_8484ad22efd304a5ad7750a2750232fa
#
_entry.id   8484ad22efd304a5ad7750a2750232fa
#
_cell.length_a   1.000
_cell.length_b   1.000
_cell.length_c   1.000
_cell.angle_alpha   90.00
_cell.angle_beta   90.00
_cell.angle_gamma   90.00
#
_symmetry.space_group_name_H-M   'P 1'
#
loop_
_entity.id
_entity.type
_entity.pdbx_description
1 polymer ?
#
loop_
_entity_poly.entity_id
_entity_poly.type
_entity_poly.pdbx_seq_one_letter_code
_entity_poly.pdbx_strand_id
1 'polypeptide(L)'
;MKNNKQLVIVVAVALLALIGVVVWSNVFRLEGGSIAKVTSFEECVKAGYPVMESYPRQCRAPDGKTFVEQINSEQESGIRGAVLLGPTCPVVKEPPDEECADKPYETALVVTTPDQARVIKEFNSDVDGRFSVQVPPGEYAIRSSAAANVLPYCSTNDTVRVNINGYTETTVYCDTGIR
;
A
#
# COMPACT_ATOMS: atom_id res chain seq x y z
N MET A 1 40.39 -43.65 -59.28
CA MET A 1 40.61 -42.87 -58.00
C MET A 1 39.90 -41.50 -58.00
N LYS A 2 39.29 -41.05 -59.06
CA LYS A 2 38.64 -39.68 -59.14
C LYS A 2 37.21 -39.65 -58.54
N ASN A 3 36.49 -40.78 -58.56
CA ASN A 3 35.07 -40.86 -58.13
C ASN A 3 34.90 -40.81 -56.60
N ASN A 4 35.86 -41.35 -55.83
CA ASN A 4 35.69 -41.39 -54.36
C ASN A 4 35.81 -39.98 -53.70
N LYS A 5 36.59 -39.08 -54.27
CA LYS A 5 36.70 -37.70 -53.75
C LYS A 5 35.40 -36.92 -54.01
N GLN A 6 34.79 -37.08 -55.15
CA GLN A 6 33.49 -36.46 -55.43
C GLN A 6 32.36 -36.99 -54.56
N LEU A 7 32.35 -38.31 -54.30
CA LEU A 7 31.37 -38.92 -53.42
C LEU A 7 31.50 -38.38 -51.99
N VAL A 8 32.74 -38.25 -51.47
CA VAL A 8 32.98 -37.74 -50.13
C VAL A 8 32.55 -36.26 -49.98
N ILE A 9 32.79 -35.44 -51.04
CA ILE A 9 32.35 -34.07 -51.01
C ILE A 9 30.82 -33.93 -51.03
N VAL A 10 30.15 -34.73 -51.82
CA VAL A 10 28.64 -34.72 -51.87
C VAL A 10 28.04 -35.17 -50.55
N VAL A 11 28.61 -36.21 -49.90
CA VAL A 11 28.14 -36.67 -48.60
C VAL A 11 28.37 -35.60 -47.49
N ALA A 12 29.54 -34.94 -47.53
CA ALA A 12 29.87 -33.90 -46.57
C ALA A 12 28.91 -32.68 -46.69
N VAL A 13 28.62 -32.24 -47.93
CA VAL A 13 27.65 -31.15 -48.19
C VAL A 13 26.24 -31.51 -47.76
N ALA A 14 25.81 -32.74 -48.00
CA ALA A 14 24.52 -33.24 -47.55
C ALA A 14 24.39 -33.27 -46.02
N LEU A 15 25.45 -33.72 -45.32
CA LEU A 15 25.50 -33.68 -43.84
C LEU A 15 25.46 -32.29 -43.27
N LEU A 16 26.19 -31.33 -43.85
CA LEU A 16 26.15 -29.93 -43.42
C LEU A 16 24.77 -29.31 -43.64
N ALA A 17 24.10 -29.63 -44.75
CA ALA A 17 22.77 -29.16 -45.02
C ALA A 17 21.73 -29.74 -43.98
N LEU A 18 21.84 -31.01 -43.61
CA LEU A 18 21.02 -31.63 -42.59
C LEU A 18 21.26 -31.00 -41.22
N ILE A 19 22.49 -30.78 -40.82
CA ILE A 19 22.84 -30.09 -39.57
C ILE A 19 22.25 -28.65 -39.56
N GLY A 20 22.37 -27.92 -40.66
CA GLY A 20 21.79 -26.59 -40.80
C GLY A 20 20.28 -26.56 -40.61
N VAL A 21 19.55 -27.52 -41.18
CA VAL A 21 18.10 -27.65 -41.01
C VAL A 21 17.72 -27.99 -39.58
N VAL A 22 18.46 -28.89 -38.92
CA VAL A 22 18.19 -29.25 -37.52
C VAL A 22 18.47 -28.07 -36.57
N VAL A 23 19.54 -27.34 -36.78
CA VAL A 23 19.88 -26.17 -35.96
C VAL A 23 18.79 -25.08 -36.17
N TRP A 24 18.41 -24.81 -37.42
CA TRP A 24 17.37 -23.83 -37.72
C TRP A 24 16.03 -24.20 -37.10
N SER A 25 15.62 -25.46 -37.18
CA SER A 25 14.36 -25.91 -36.59
C SER A 25 14.35 -25.83 -35.04
N ASN A 26 15.50 -25.98 -34.40
CA ASN A 26 15.62 -25.82 -32.93
C ASN A 26 15.67 -24.34 -32.52
N VAL A 27 16.30 -23.48 -33.29
CA VAL A 27 16.32 -22.02 -33.01
C VAL A 27 14.91 -21.42 -33.18
N PHE A 28 14.16 -21.82 -34.19
CA PHE A 28 12.78 -21.34 -34.39
C PHE A 28 11.76 -21.87 -33.36
N ARG A 29 12.08 -22.98 -32.66
CA ARG A 29 11.20 -23.48 -31.58
C ARG A 29 11.33 -22.71 -30.27
N LEU A 30 12.35 -21.87 -30.12
CA LEU A 30 12.58 -21.10 -28.89
C LEU A 30 11.81 -19.77 -28.83
N GLU A 31 11.19 -19.32 -29.93
CA GLU A 31 10.44 -18.06 -29.97
C GLU A 31 8.92 -18.20 -29.95
N GLY A 32 8.41 -19.41 -29.84
CA GLY A 32 6.99 -19.69 -29.59
C GLY A 32 6.69 -19.64 -28.11
N GLY A 33 6.97 -18.51 -27.44
CA GLY A 33 6.52 -18.29 -26.06
C GLY A 33 5.00 -18.45 -26.02
N SER A 34 4.51 -19.57 -25.49
CA SER A 34 3.10 -19.69 -25.15
C SER A 34 2.76 -18.53 -24.25
N ILE A 35 1.88 -17.64 -24.67
CA ILE A 35 1.32 -16.59 -23.83
C ILE A 35 0.72 -17.32 -22.62
N ALA A 36 1.46 -17.32 -21.50
CA ALA A 36 0.98 -17.91 -20.28
C ALA A 36 -0.35 -17.23 -19.95
N LYS A 37 -1.42 -18.00 -19.88
CA LYS A 37 -2.74 -17.49 -19.55
C LYS A 37 -2.68 -17.00 -18.11
N VAL A 38 -2.50 -15.70 -17.96
CA VAL A 38 -2.47 -15.02 -16.67
C VAL A 38 -3.89 -14.97 -16.12
N THR A 39 -4.07 -15.40 -14.89
CA THR A 39 -5.37 -15.45 -14.22
C THR A 39 -5.42 -14.66 -12.92
N SER A 40 -4.26 -14.22 -12.42
CA SER A 40 -4.16 -13.41 -11.19
C SER A 40 -3.15 -12.26 -11.34
N PHE A 41 -3.17 -11.33 -10.39
CA PHE A 41 -2.20 -10.24 -10.30
C PHE A 41 -0.77 -10.78 -10.12
N GLU A 42 -0.57 -11.75 -9.23
CA GLU A 42 0.73 -12.35 -8.95
C GLU A 42 1.32 -13.04 -10.16
N GLU A 43 0.49 -13.77 -10.92
CA GLU A 43 0.93 -14.39 -12.18
C GLU A 43 1.31 -13.35 -13.23
N CYS A 44 0.57 -12.24 -13.28
CA CYS A 44 0.83 -11.13 -14.18
C CYS A 44 2.19 -10.47 -13.89
N VAL A 45 2.48 -10.21 -12.62
CA VAL A 45 3.78 -9.66 -12.16
C VAL A 45 4.91 -10.64 -12.42
N LYS A 46 4.71 -11.93 -12.10
CA LYS A 46 5.71 -12.99 -12.31
C LYS A 46 6.06 -13.20 -13.79
N ALA A 47 5.09 -12.97 -14.68
CA ALA A 47 5.29 -13.00 -16.13
C ALA A 47 6.05 -11.76 -16.65
N GLY A 48 6.35 -10.77 -15.80
CA GLY A 48 7.10 -9.57 -16.16
C GLY A 48 6.27 -8.50 -16.89
N TYR A 49 4.95 -8.55 -16.80
CA TYR A 49 4.09 -7.55 -17.41
C TYR A 49 4.05 -6.23 -16.62
N PRO A 50 3.77 -5.10 -17.28
CA PRO A 50 3.83 -3.78 -16.65
C PRO A 50 2.83 -3.65 -15.51
N VAL A 51 3.33 -3.16 -14.37
CA VAL A 51 2.56 -2.85 -13.17
C VAL A 51 2.42 -1.34 -13.05
N MET A 52 1.18 -0.88 -12.87
CA MET A 52 0.89 0.52 -12.60
C MET A 52 1.07 0.82 -11.11
N GLU A 53 1.73 1.94 -10.80
CA GLU A 53 1.89 2.46 -9.43
C GLU A 53 0.59 3.13 -8.96
N SER A 54 -0.47 2.34 -8.81
CA SER A 54 -1.75 2.73 -8.21
C SER A 54 -1.94 1.98 -6.90
N TYR A 55 -2.89 2.41 -6.07
CA TYR A 55 -3.27 1.64 -4.90
C TYR A 55 -4.76 1.27 -4.98
N PRO A 56 -5.13 -0.02 -5.02
CA PRO A 56 -4.25 -1.19 -5.18
C PRO A 56 -3.47 -1.18 -6.51
N ARG A 57 -2.31 -1.87 -6.55
CA ARG A 57 -1.51 -1.98 -7.77
C ARG A 57 -2.28 -2.74 -8.85
N GLN A 58 -2.02 -2.40 -10.09
CA GLN A 58 -2.68 -3.03 -11.24
C GLN A 58 -1.62 -3.52 -12.22
N CYS A 59 -1.77 -4.77 -12.67
CA CYS A 59 -0.92 -5.34 -13.70
C CYS A 59 -1.73 -5.55 -14.98
N ARG A 60 -1.18 -5.14 -16.14
CA ARG A 60 -1.85 -5.26 -17.43
C ARG A 60 -1.21 -6.36 -18.27
N ALA A 61 -1.98 -7.40 -18.57
CA ALA A 61 -1.56 -8.48 -19.45
C ALA A 61 -1.65 -8.09 -20.93
N PRO A 62 -0.91 -8.78 -21.84
CA PRO A 62 -0.88 -8.48 -23.27
C PRO A 62 -2.23 -8.67 -23.97
N ASP A 63 -3.13 -9.47 -23.41
CA ASP A 63 -4.50 -9.66 -23.90
C ASP A 63 -5.44 -8.48 -23.56
N GLY A 64 -4.89 -7.44 -22.92
CA GLY A 64 -5.62 -6.23 -22.54
C GLY A 64 -6.33 -6.32 -21.18
N LYS A 65 -6.32 -7.47 -20.52
CA LYS A 65 -6.90 -7.63 -19.18
C LYS A 65 -6.04 -6.96 -18.13
N THR A 66 -6.71 -6.35 -17.17
CA THR A 66 -6.09 -5.74 -16.00
C THR A 66 -6.42 -6.59 -14.78
N PHE A 67 -5.38 -6.99 -14.06
CA PHE A 67 -5.48 -7.69 -12.79
C PHE A 67 -5.12 -6.72 -11.67
N VAL A 68 -5.99 -6.65 -10.68
CA VAL A 68 -5.83 -5.80 -9.51
C VAL A 68 -5.21 -6.61 -8.38
N GLU A 69 -4.22 -6.05 -7.71
CA GLU A 69 -3.64 -6.65 -6.51
C GLU A 69 -4.73 -6.92 -5.48
N GLN A 70 -4.84 -8.19 -5.07
CA GLN A 70 -5.72 -8.56 -3.97
C GLN A 70 -5.03 -8.11 -2.68
N ILE A 71 -5.44 -6.95 -2.18
CA ILE A 71 -5.04 -6.55 -0.83
C ILE A 71 -5.86 -7.45 0.09
N ASN A 72 -5.22 -8.49 0.63
CA ASN A 72 -5.86 -9.29 1.65
C ASN A 72 -6.28 -8.36 2.78
N SER A 73 -7.56 -8.31 3.07
CA SER A 73 -8.14 -7.55 4.17
C SER A 73 -7.63 -7.97 5.56
N GLU A 74 -6.81 -9.01 5.62
CA GLU A 74 -6.05 -9.44 6.80
C GLU A 74 -4.76 -8.61 7.04
N GLN A 75 -4.34 -7.78 6.08
CA GLN A 75 -3.30 -6.79 6.29
C GLN A 75 -3.91 -5.56 6.96
N GLU A 76 -4.18 -5.71 8.25
CA GLU A 76 -4.77 -4.65 9.06
C GLU A 76 -3.77 -3.51 9.24
N SER A 77 -3.89 -2.50 8.39
CA SER A 77 -3.22 -1.22 8.55
C SER A 77 -4.18 -0.22 9.17
N GLY A 78 -3.69 0.63 10.04
CA GLY A 78 -4.55 1.63 10.66
C GLY A 78 -3.84 2.55 11.64
N ILE A 79 -4.65 3.29 12.36
CA ILE A 79 -4.22 4.20 13.43
C ILE A 79 -4.96 3.79 14.69
N ARG A 80 -4.24 3.73 15.80
CA ARG A 80 -4.81 3.52 17.12
C ARG A 80 -4.15 4.46 18.12
N GLY A 81 -4.81 4.68 19.26
CA GLY A 81 -4.23 5.54 20.28
C GLY A 81 -5.21 6.04 21.29
N ALA A 82 -4.92 7.21 21.85
CA ALA A 82 -5.72 7.84 22.88
C ALA A 82 -6.11 9.28 22.49
N VAL A 83 -7.22 9.72 23.02
CA VAL A 83 -7.74 11.09 22.95
C VAL A 83 -7.67 11.68 24.34
N LEU A 84 -7.01 12.81 24.47
CA LEU A 84 -6.82 13.51 25.73
C LEU A 84 -7.43 14.92 25.64
N LEU A 85 -8.18 15.29 26.66
CA LEU A 85 -8.81 16.60 26.81
C LEU A 85 -8.00 17.45 27.78
N GLY A 86 -7.53 18.58 27.33
CA GLY A 86 -6.80 19.55 28.13
C GLY A 86 -6.65 20.92 27.45
N PRO A 87 -6.13 21.92 28.16
CA PRO A 87 -5.86 21.92 29.60
C PRO A 87 -7.16 21.85 30.43
N THR A 88 -7.08 21.21 31.59
CA THR A 88 -8.22 21.11 32.53
C THR A 88 -8.18 22.18 33.63
N CYS A 89 -7.08 22.89 33.74
CA CYS A 89 -6.88 24.00 34.68
C CYS A 89 -6.25 25.22 33.99
N PRO A 90 -6.59 26.44 34.40
CA PRO A 90 -6.07 27.66 33.78
C PRO A 90 -4.61 27.97 34.14
N VAL A 91 -4.07 27.33 35.16
CA VAL A 91 -2.69 27.52 35.63
C VAL A 91 -2.08 26.16 35.96
N VAL A 92 -0.93 25.89 35.36
CA VAL A 92 -0.12 24.70 35.71
C VAL A 92 0.75 25.07 36.90
N LYS A 93 0.64 24.32 38.00
CA LYS A 93 1.50 24.44 39.19
C LYS A 93 2.75 23.59 39.06
N GLU A 94 3.78 23.93 39.79
CA GLU A 94 4.96 23.08 39.93
C GLU A 94 5.13 22.68 41.40
N PRO A 95 5.09 21.38 41.76
CA PRO A 95 4.85 20.24 40.86
C PRO A 95 3.45 20.22 40.26
N PRO A 96 3.26 19.54 39.10
CA PRO A 96 1.96 19.43 38.43
C PRO A 96 0.91 18.82 39.37
N ASP A 97 -0.28 19.41 39.37
CA ASP A 97 -1.43 18.92 40.11
C ASP A 97 -2.10 17.78 39.31
N GLU A 98 -2.24 16.60 39.91
CA GLU A 98 -2.86 15.44 39.26
C GLU A 98 -4.31 15.72 38.80
N GLU A 99 -5.03 16.57 39.53
CA GLU A 99 -6.40 16.97 39.15
C GLU A 99 -6.44 17.78 37.86
N CYS A 100 -5.32 18.44 37.52
CA CYS A 100 -5.15 19.26 36.32
C CYS A 100 -4.57 18.46 35.13
N ALA A 101 -4.27 17.19 35.29
CA ALA A 101 -3.79 16.36 34.20
C ALA A 101 -4.84 16.22 33.09
N ASP A 102 -4.37 16.08 31.85
CA ASP A 102 -5.25 15.80 30.72
C ASP A 102 -6.04 14.52 30.95
N LYS A 103 -7.31 14.54 30.55
CA LYS A 103 -8.25 13.45 30.83
C LYS A 103 -8.62 12.70 29.56
N PRO A 104 -8.84 11.36 29.63
CA PRO A 104 -9.44 10.62 28.53
C PRO A 104 -10.75 11.29 28.08
N TYR A 105 -10.96 11.31 26.76
CA TYR A 105 -12.12 12.00 26.20
C TYR A 105 -12.79 11.18 25.10
N GLU A 106 -14.09 10.95 25.27
CA GLU A 106 -14.97 10.33 24.26
C GLU A 106 -15.47 11.39 23.30
N THR A 107 -15.18 11.23 22.00
CA THR A 107 -15.59 12.19 20.99
C THR A 107 -15.63 11.60 19.59
N ALA A 108 -16.35 12.27 18.68
CA ALA A 108 -16.36 11.96 17.25
C ALA A 108 -15.19 12.63 16.52
N LEU A 109 -14.46 11.84 15.76
CA LEU A 109 -13.25 12.22 15.05
C LEU A 109 -13.31 11.82 13.58
N VAL A 110 -12.49 12.47 12.77
CA VAL A 110 -12.31 12.13 11.36
C VAL A 110 -10.82 11.97 11.03
N VAL A 111 -10.51 10.94 10.26
CA VAL A 111 -9.23 10.83 9.54
C VAL A 111 -9.36 11.60 8.24
N THR A 112 -8.39 12.45 7.95
CA THR A 112 -8.37 13.28 6.75
C THR A 112 -7.06 13.11 5.99
N THR A 113 -7.00 13.65 4.76
CA THR A 113 -5.75 13.93 4.08
C THR A 113 -4.88 14.88 4.92
N PRO A 114 -3.52 14.90 4.75
CA PRO A 114 -2.62 15.75 5.54
C PRO A 114 -2.98 17.25 5.51
N ASP A 115 -3.50 17.72 4.39
CA ASP A 115 -3.99 19.08 4.19
C ASP A 115 -5.39 19.34 4.80
N GLN A 116 -5.97 18.34 5.45
CA GLN A 116 -7.31 18.32 6.06
C GLN A 116 -8.48 18.63 5.10
N ALA A 117 -8.22 18.65 3.80
CA ALA A 117 -9.23 19.02 2.81
C ALA A 117 -10.28 17.92 2.57
N ARG A 118 -9.91 16.65 2.72
CA ARG A 118 -10.81 15.52 2.45
C ARG A 118 -10.90 14.57 3.64
N VAL A 119 -12.13 14.26 4.05
CA VAL A 119 -12.40 13.21 5.04
C VAL A 119 -12.24 11.84 4.37
N ILE A 120 -11.47 10.98 5.00
CA ILE A 120 -11.20 9.60 4.58
C ILE A 120 -12.11 8.63 5.34
N LYS A 121 -12.21 8.82 6.67
CA LYS A 121 -13.02 7.96 7.54
C LYS A 121 -13.44 8.69 8.80
N GLU A 122 -14.65 8.38 9.29
CA GLU A 122 -15.17 8.84 10.56
C GLU A 122 -15.07 7.72 11.59
N PHE A 123 -14.82 8.08 12.85
CA PHE A 123 -14.74 7.14 13.96
C PHE A 123 -14.96 7.86 15.29
N ASN A 124 -15.13 7.09 16.37
CA ASN A 124 -15.26 7.62 17.73
C ASN A 124 -14.18 7.04 18.63
N SER A 125 -13.75 7.81 19.63
CA SER A 125 -13.08 7.26 20.79
C SER A 125 -14.10 6.72 21.78
N ASP A 126 -13.65 5.79 22.64
CA ASP A 126 -14.46 5.25 23.75
C ASP A 126 -14.39 6.15 24.98
N VAL A 127 -15.09 5.72 26.06
CA VAL A 127 -15.13 6.43 27.34
C VAL A 127 -13.77 6.55 28.03
N ASP A 128 -12.80 5.66 27.71
CA ASP A 128 -11.43 5.70 28.15
C ASP A 128 -10.53 6.51 27.20
N GLY A 129 -11.12 7.21 26.23
CA GLY A 129 -10.43 7.98 25.20
C GLY A 129 -9.70 7.13 24.17
N ARG A 130 -9.87 5.81 24.14
CA ARG A 130 -9.15 4.93 23.21
C ARG A 130 -9.86 4.85 21.87
N PHE A 131 -9.07 4.68 20.82
CA PHE A 131 -9.60 4.45 19.48
C PHE A 131 -8.74 3.51 18.66
N SER A 132 -9.38 2.90 17.65
CA SER A 132 -8.71 2.12 16.61
C SER A 132 -9.49 2.28 15.31
N VAL A 133 -8.83 2.73 14.26
CA VAL A 133 -9.44 2.98 12.96
C VAL A 133 -8.58 2.37 11.84
N GLN A 134 -9.18 1.50 11.04
CA GLN A 134 -8.53 0.95 9.85
C GLN A 134 -8.51 1.98 8.73
N VAL A 135 -7.33 2.25 8.20
CA VAL A 135 -7.08 3.04 6.99
C VAL A 135 -5.94 2.43 6.19
N PRO A 136 -5.92 2.59 4.87
CA PRO A 136 -4.81 2.13 4.04
C PRO A 136 -3.47 2.75 4.46
N PRO A 137 -2.32 2.16 4.06
CA PRO A 137 -1.03 2.82 4.21
C PRO A 137 -1.01 4.20 3.54
N GLY A 138 -0.44 5.19 4.23
CA GLY A 138 -0.44 6.58 3.77
C GLY A 138 -0.12 7.59 4.87
N GLU A 139 -0.27 8.86 4.56
CA GLU A 139 -0.14 9.96 5.52
C GLU A 139 -1.50 10.62 5.76
N TYR A 140 -1.81 10.87 7.02
CA TYR A 140 -3.11 11.33 7.48
C TYR A 140 -2.99 12.39 8.55
N ALA A 141 -4.05 13.16 8.74
CA ALA A 141 -4.29 13.96 9.93
C ALA A 141 -5.58 13.48 10.61
N ILE A 142 -5.68 13.69 11.93
CA ILE A 142 -6.91 13.40 12.68
C ILE A 142 -7.38 14.72 13.29
N ARG A 143 -8.68 14.96 13.21
CA ARG A 143 -9.31 16.13 13.84
C ARG A 143 -10.73 15.83 14.31
N SER A 144 -11.30 16.74 15.08
CA SER A 144 -12.73 16.71 15.41
C SER A 144 -13.59 16.59 14.16
N SER A 145 -14.68 15.84 14.24
CA SER A 145 -15.74 15.85 13.23
C SER A 145 -16.51 17.18 13.23
N ALA A 146 -16.55 17.88 14.36
CA ALA A 146 -17.12 19.21 14.50
C ALA A 146 -16.28 20.28 13.76
N ALA A 147 -16.88 21.45 13.55
CA ALA A 147 -16.20 22.60 12.95
C ALA A 147 -15.07 23.11 13.86
N ALA A 148 -14.02 23.65 13.25
CA ALA A 148 -12.79 24.07 13.95
C ALA A 148 -13.00 25.18 15.02
N ASN A 149 -14.11 25.87 14.99
CA ASN A 149 -14.48 26.90 15.96
C ASN A 149 -15.36 26.39 17.12
N VAL A 150 -15.58 25.09 17.20
CA VAL A 150 -16.38 24.44 18.25
C VAL A 150 -15.43 23.74 19.22
N LEU A 151 -15.46 24.17 20.48
CA LEU A 151 -14.65 23.56 21.55
C LEU A 151 -15.44 22.46 22.28
N PRO A 152 -14.76 21.43 22.76
CA PRO A 152 -13.32 21.17 22.59
C PRO A 152 -12.99 20.78 21.15
N TYR A 153 -11.91 21.33 20.61
CA TYR A 153 -11.42 20.98 19.28
C TYR A 153 -10.24 20.05 19.37
N CYS A 154 -10.33 18.89 18.74
CA CYS A 154 -9.33 17.83 18.80
C CYS A 154 -8.52 17.80 17.51
N SER A 155 -7.20 17.59 17.61
CA SER A 155 -6.33 17.35 16.45
C SER A 155 -5.08 16.57 16.83
N THR A 156 -4.43 15.96 15.86
CA THR A 156 -3.04 15.54 15.98
C THR A 156 -2.11 16.72 15.72
N ASN A 157 -0.99 16.79 16.44
CA ASN A 157 0.00 17.86 16.24
C ASN A 157 0.72 17.72 14.90
N ASP A 158 0.96 16.47 14.48
CA ASP A 158 1.69 16.12 13.26
C ASP A 158 0.86 15.16 12.39
N THR A 159 1.32 14.98 11.15
CA THR A 159 0.78 13.95 10.27
C THR A 159 1.14 12.55 10.78
N VAL A 160 0.19 11.64 10.68
CA VAL A 160 0.34 10.24 11.08
C VAL A 160 0.65 9.40 9.86
N ARG A 161 1.82 8.76 9.84
CA ARG A 161 2.20 7.84 8.76
C ARG A 161 1.78 6.42 9.13
N VAL A 162 0.92 5.83 8.30
CA VAL A 162 0.48 4.44 8.41
C VAL A 162 1.30 3.58 7.46
N ASN A 163 1.95 2.55 8.01
CA ASN A 163 2.73 1.58 7.25
C ASN A 163 1.88 0.36 6.87
N ILE A 164 2.40 -0.43 5.90
CA ILE A 164 1.80 -1.70 5.51
C ILE A 164 1.87 -2.67 6.70
N ASN A 165 0.79 -3.41 6.96
CA ASN A 165 0.71 -4.49 7.95
C ASN A 165 0.95 -4.03 9.41
N GLY A 166 0.34 -2.93 9.82
CA GLY A 166 0.47 -2.50 11.20
C GLY A 166 -0.35 -1.27 11.55
N TYR A 167 -0.57 -1.09 12.85
CA TYR A 167 -1.19 0.10 13.39
C TYR A 167 -0.12 1.07 13.87
N THR A 168 -0.26 2.33 13.46
CA THR A 168 0.55 3.43 14.01
C THR A 168 -0.15 3.97 15.24
N GLU A 169 0.60 4.13 16.33
CA GLU A 169 0.09 4.72 17.57
C GLU A 169 0.23 6.25 17.53
N THR A 170 -0.80 6.95 17.96
CA THR A 170 -0.80 8.41 18.08
C THR A 170 -1.69 8.90 19.21
N THR A 171 -1.45 10.12 19.68
CA THR A 171 -2.32 10.81 20.63
C THR A 171 -3.01 11.98 19.94
N VAL A 172 -4.29 12.09 20.15
CA VAL A 172 -5.11 13.22 19.71
C VAL A 172 -5.36 14.12 20.91
N TYR A 173 -5.03 15.39 20.79
CA TYR A 173 -5.25 16.38 21.86
C TYR A 173 -6.47 17.25 21.55
N CYS A 174 -7.33 17.38 22.56
CA CYS A 174 -8.53 18.20 22.49
C CYS A 174 -8.35 19.46 23.33
N ASP A 175 -8.37 20.61 22.70
CA ASP A 175 -8.28 21.91 23.39
C ASP A 175 -9.63 22.31 23.98
N THR A 176 -9.69 22.48 25.30
CA THR A 176 -10.87 22.95 26.02
C THR A 176 -11.14 24.44 25.84
N GLY A 177 -10.13 25.23 25.41
CA GLY A 177 -10.16 26.67 25.38
C GLY A 177 -9.90 27.33 26.74
N ILE A 178 -9.62 26.58 27.79
CA ILE A 178 -9.18 27.13 29.07
C ILE A 178 -7.80 27.76 28.93
N ARG A 179 -7.65 29.01 29.37
CA ARG A 179 -6.41 29.80 29.32
C ARG A 179 -6.17 30.46 30.65
#